data_14e2f2f76f9fd8f311766ae762b9c38e
#
_entry.id   14e2f2f76f9fd8f311766ae762b9c38e
#
_cell.length_a   1.000
_cell.length_b   1.000
_cell.length_c   1.000
_cell.angle_alpha   90.00
_cell.angle_beta   90.00
_cell.angle_gamma   90.00
#
_symmetry.space_group_name_H-M   'P 1'
#
loop_
_entity.id
_entity.type
_entity.pdbx_description
1 polymer ?
#
loop_
_entity_poly.entity_id
_entity_poly.type
_entity_poly.pdbx_seq_one_letter_code
_entity_poly.pdbx_strand_id
1 'polypeptide(L)'
;LIYINEKYHDQNLFIRIRNQGDKINSILNTYTRVKKILSNNKNLEDKKNAFILESKGEILWIVGIRQSISSYVEKNNEKALEIKFLKNPV
;
A
#
# COMPACT_ATOMS: atom_id res chain seq x y z
N LEU A 1 9.43 4.13 2.86
CA LEU A 1 9.49 5.04 1.72
C LEU A 1 9.13 4.30 0.42
N ILE A 2 8.13 4.79 -0.29
CA ILE A 2 7.78 4.29 -1.61
C ILE A 2 7.58 5.46 -2.57
N TYR A 3 7.60 5.13 -3.86
CA TYR A 3 7.24 6.06 -4.92
C TYR A 3 6.01 5.53 -5.62
N ILE A 4 4.99 6.37 -5.78
CA ILE A 4 3.77 5.99 -6.48
C ILE A 4 3.57 6.82 -7.72
N ASN A 5 2.76 6.31 -8.65
CA ASN A 5 2.46 6.96 -9.91
C ASN A 5 1.86 8.35 -9.66
N GLU A 6 2.30 9.35 -10.42
CA GLU A 6 1.86 10.74 -10.26
C GLU A 6 0.35 10.92 -10.49
N LYS A 7 -0.33 9.97 -11.12
CA LYS A 7 -1.78 10.06 -11.33
C LYS A 7 -2.55 10.18 -10.01
N TYR A 8 -1.92 9.82 -8.89
CA TYR A 8 -2.56 9.92 -7.57
C TYR A 8 -2.39 11.26 -6.90
N HIS A 9 -1.68 12.22 -7.50
CA HIS A 9 -1.38 13.48 -6.84
C HIS A 9 -2.62 14.35 -6.58
N ASP A 10 -3.64 14.24 -7.41
CA ASP A 10 -4.90 14.97 -7.24
C ASP A 10 -5.93 14.20 -6.40
N GLN A 11 -5.56 13.04 -5.90
CA GLN A 11 -6.47 12.20 -5.13
C GLN A 11 -6.19 12.32 -3.64
N ASN A 12 -7.23 12.17 -2.86
CA ASN A 12 -7.06 12.10 -1.41
C ASN A 12 -6.46 10.76 -1.04
N LEU A 13 -5.35 10.79 -0.33
CA LEU A 13 -4.68 9.60 0.16
C LEU A 13 -4.95 9.47 1.65
N PHE A 14 -5.32 8.28 2.08
CA PHE A 14 -5.67 8.01 3.48
C PHE A 14 -4.81 6.89 4.03
N ILE A 15 -4.39 7.07 5.29
CA ILE A 15 -3.75 6.00 6.06
C ILE A 15 -4.78 5.49 7.06
N ARG A 16 -4.93 4.18 7.11
CA ARG A 16 -5.81 3.53 8.08
C ARG A 16 -5.28 2.16 8.46
N ILE A 17 -5.82 1.59 9.52
CA ILE A 17 -5.55 0.21 9.90
C ILE A 17 -6.34 -0.70 8.97
N ARG A 18 -5.78 -1.86 8.65
CA ARG A 18 -6.44 -2.82 7.76
C ARG A 18 -7.80 -3.25 8.30
N ASN A 19 -8.73 -3.50 7.39
CA ASN A 19 -10.05 -4.05 7.70
C ASN A 19 -10.16 -5.47 7.17
N GLN A 20 -11.06 -6.24 7.76
CA GLN A 20 -11.37 -7.56 7.25
C GLN A 20 -11.88 -7.45 5.81
N GLY A 21 -11.38 -8.32 4.93
CA GLY A 21 -11.79 -8.31 3.53
C GLY A 21 -10.96 -7.42 2.62
N ASP A 22 -10.00 -6.66 3.16
CA ASP A 22 -9.12 -5.84 2.33
C ASP A 22 -8.37 -6.68 1.29
N LYS A 23 -8.30 -6.14 0.06
CA LYS A 23 -7.57 -6.76 -1.04
C LYS A 23 -6.68 -5.74 -1.72
N ILE A 24 -5.51 -6.18 -2.17
CA ILE A 24 -4.57 -5.33 -2.88
C ILE A 24 -4.29 -5.91 -4.26
N ASN A 25 -4.17 -5.02 -5.26
CA ASN A 25 -3.81 -5.43 -6.60
C ASN A 25 -2.35 -5.87 -6.59
N SER A 26 -2.15 -7.17 -6.69
CA SER A 26 -0.85 -7.81 -6.56
C SER A 26 -0.24 -8.10 -7.93
N ILE A 27 0.15 -9.33 -8.21
CA ILE A 27 0.84 -9.70 -9.45
C ILE A 27 -0.16 -9.80 -10.60
N LEU A 28 0.16 -9.19 -11.75
CA LEU A 28 -0.62 -9.31 -13.00
C LEU A 28 -2.10 -8.90 -12.82
N ASN A 29 -2.33 -7.81 -12.10
CA ASN A 29 -3.67 -7.28 -11.86
C ASN A 29 -4.61 -8.26 -11.12
N THR A 30 -4.04 -9.15 -10.35
CA THR A 30 -4.79 -10.08 -9.51
C THR A 30 -4.92 -9.49 -8.10
N TYR A 31 -6.14 -9.50 -7.57
CA TYR A 31 -6.36 -9.02 -6.21
C TYR A 31 -6.10 -10.14 -5.22
N THR A 32 -5.28 -9.84 -4.23
CA THR A 32 -4.92 -10.76 -3.15
C THR A 32 -5.38 -10.19 -1.83
N ARG A 33 -5.94 -11.02 -0.95
CA ARG A 33 -6.36 -10.56 0.36
C ARG A 33 -5.14 -10.13 1.18
N VAL A 34 -5.27 -8.98 1.81
CA VAL A 34 -4.21 -8.45 2.69
C VAL A 34 -3.91 -9.46 3.81
N LYS A 35 -4.95 -10.08 4.35
CA LYS A 35 -4.78 -11.12 5.38
C LYS A 35 -3.82 -12.23 4.94
N LYS A 36 -3.93 -12.68 3.70
CA LYS A 36 -3.07 -13.74 3.16
C LYS A 36 -1.61 -13.28 3.09
N ILE A 37 -1.39 -12.06 2.62
CA ILE A 37 -0.04 -11.49 2.54
C ILE A 37 0.57 -11.38 3.92
N LEU A 38 -0.19 -10.90 4.90
CA LEU A 38 0.30 -10.75 6.26
C LEU A 38 0.61 -12.09 6.93
N SER A 39 -0.21 -13.11 6.68
CA SER A 39 0.03 -14.42 7.28
C SER A 39 1.26 -15.12 6.69
N ASN A 40 1.64 -14.77 5.46
CA ASN A 40 2.86 -15.30 4.84
C ASN A 40 4.13 -14.58 5.29
N ASN A 41 3.99 -13.46 5.97
CA ASN A 41 5.13 -12.68 6.45
C ASN A 41 5.41 -13.03 7.92
N LYS A 42 6.36 -13.93 8.13
CA LYS A 42 6.66 -14.47 9.46
C LYS A 42 7.33 -13.48 10.40
N ASN A 43 7.85 -12.37 9.87
CA ASN A 43 8.59 -11.40 10.65
C ASN A 43 7.72 -10.28 11.20
N LEU A 44 6.41 -10.32 10.95
CA LEU A 44 5.50 -9.30 11.45
C LEU A 44 5.06 -9.62 12.87
N GLU A 45 5.33 -8.68 13.77
CA GLU A 45 4.93 -8.81 15.16
C GLU A 45 3.44 -8.52 15.36
N ASP A 46 2.89 -7.56 14.63
CA ASP A 46 1.50 -7.15 14.80
C ASP A 46 0.77 -7.16 13.47
N LYS A 47 0.24 -8.32 13.11
CA LYS A 47 -0.48 -8.50 11.85
C LYS A 47 -1.86 -7.85 11.85
N LYS A 48 -2.44 -7.63 13.02
CA LYS A 48 -3.80 -7.07 13.14
C LYS A 48 -3.84 -5.58 12.86
N ASN A 49 -2.75 -4.88 13.14
CA ASN A 49 -2.69 -3.42 13.06
C ASN A 49 -1.82 -2.93 11.91
N ALA A 50 -1.75 -3.70 10.84
CA ALA A 50 -1.03 -3.26 9.66
C ALA A 50 -1.67 -1.98 9.10
N PHE A 51 -0.82 -1.01 8.75
CA PHE A 51 -1.29 0.25 8.17
C PHE A 51 -1.43 0.12 6.66
N ILE A 52 -2.48 0.76 6.15
CA ILE A 52 -2.85 0.72 4.74
C ILE A 52 -2.91 2.13 4.20
N LEU A 53 -2.28 2.35 3.04
CA LEU A 53 -2.47 3.59 2.28
C LEU A 53 -3.49 3.32 1.19
N GLU A 54 -4.57 4.11 1.17
CA GLU A 54 -5.61 3.94 0.16
C GLU A 54 -6.01 5.25 -0.50
N SER A 55 -6.57 5.13 -1.70
CA SER A 55 -7.19 6.22 -2.42
C SER A 55 -8.44 5.71 -3.11
N LYS A 56 -9.58 6.36 -2.88
CA LYS A 56 -10.86 6.01 -3.51
C LYS A 56 -11.22 4.52 -3.39
N GLY A 57 -10.96 3.94 -2.24
CA GLY A 57 -11.24 2.53 -2.00
C GLY A 57 -10.21 1.56 -2.54
N GLU A 58 -9.19 2.04 -3.24
CA GLU A 58 -8.11 1.22 -3.75
C GLU A 58 -6.92 1.24 -2.79
N ILE A 59 -6.44 0.06 -2.42
CA ILE A 59 -5.26 -0.04 -1.55
C ILE A 59 -4.01 0.09 -2.41
N LEU A 60 -3.18 1.08 -2.07
CA LEU A 60 -1.95 1.35 -2.80
C LEU A 60 -0.72 0.75 -2.12
N TRP A 61 -0.75 0.62 -0.81
CA TRP A 61 0.43 0.18 -0.06
C TRP A 61 0.02 -0.45 1.26
N ILE A 62 0.55 -1.65 1.53
CA ILE A 62 0.58 -2.21 2.87
C ILE A 62 1.92 -1.77 3.44
N VAL A 63 1.88 -0.82 4.38
CA VAL A 63 3.08 -0.10 4.82
C VAL A 63 4.18 -1.06 5.29
N GLY A 64 5.35 -0.92 4.67
CA GLY A 64 6.52 -1.74 4.99
C GLY A 64 6.49 -3.15 4.41
N ILE A 65 5.44 -3.53 3.67
CA ILE A 65 5.26 -4.91 3.24
C ILE A 65 5.12 -5.03 1.72
N ARG A 66 4.12 -4.36 1.13
CA ARG A 66 3.86 -4.51 -0.29
C ARG A 66 3.16 -3.30 -0.87
N GLN A 67 3.59 -2.88 -2.05
CA GLN A 67 2.96 -1.83 -2.83
C GLN A 67 2.11 -2.48 -3.94
N SER A 68 0.94 -1.90 -4.23
CA SER A 68 0.11 -2.40 -5.31
C SER A 68 0.78 -2.19 -6.67
N ILE A 69 0.50 -3.10 -7.60
CA ILE A 69 1.04 -2.97 -8.96
C ILE A 69 0.50 -1.71 -9.64
N SER A 70 -0.77 -1.40 -9.42
CA SER A 70 -1.40 -0.23 -10.02
C SER A 70 -0.78 1.08 -9.59
N SER A 71 -0.09 1.11 -8.44
CA SER A 71 0.54 2.32 -7.92
C SER A 71 1.98 2.51 -8.37
N TYR A 72 2.59 1.53 -9.03
CA TYR A 72 3.98 1.64 -9.45
C TYR A 72 4.19 2.76 -10.46
N VAL A 73 5.36 3.38 -10.37
CA VAL A 73 5.79 4.38 -11.36
C VAL A 73 6.11 3.67 -12.66
N GLU A 74 5.57 4.18 -13.75
CA GLU A 74 5.85 3.61 -15.07
C GLU A 74 7.29 3.90 -15.49
N LYS A 75 7.84 2.98 -16.28
CA LYS A 75 9.25 3.00 -16.68
C LYS A 75 9.67 4.30 -17.36
N ASN A 76 8.77 4.92 -18.11
CA ASN A 76 9.04 6.14 -18.86
C ASN A 76 8.51 7.39 -18.17
N ASN A 77 8.00 7.25 -16.97
CA ASN A 77 7.45 8.37 -16.22
C ASN A 77 8.53 8.96 -15.33
N GLU A 78 8.88 10.22 -15.59
CA GLU A 78 9.92 10.92 -14.83
C GLU A 78 9.40 11.46 -13.50
N LYS A 79 8.07 11.50 -13.31
CA LYS A 79 7.46 12.06 -12.11
C LYS A 79 6.84 10.99 -11.25
N ALA A 80 7.07 11.10 -9.97
CA ALA A 80 6.52 10.18 -8.98
C ALA A 80 6.23 10.93 -7.70
N LEU A 81 5.26 10.44 -6.95
CA LEU A 81 4.99 10.94 -5.60
C LEU A 81 5.80 10.11 -4.62
N GLU A 82 6.58 10.80 -3.81
CA GLU A 82 7.33 10.15 -2.73
C GLU A 82 6.43 10.07 -1.50
N ILE A 83 6.21 8.86 -1.00
CA ILE A 83 5.40 8.63 0.20
C ILE A 83 6.30 8.07 1.29
N LYS A 84 6.36 8.78 2.39
CA LYS A 84 7.16 8.38 3.54
C LYS A 84 6.24 8.22 4.74
N PHE A 85 6.22 7.03 5.30
CA PHE A 85 5.46 6.77 6.52
C PHE A 85 6.38 6.94 7.72
N LEU A 86 6.02 7.87 8.59
CA LEU A 86 6.76 8.11 9.82
C LEU A 86 5.92 7.68 11.00
N LYS A 87 6.40 6.69 11.72
CA LYS A 87 5.77 6.29 12.97
C LYS A 87 6.24 7.29 14.04
N ASN A 88 5.27 8.03 14.60
CA ASN A 88 5.61 9.01 15.61
C ASN A 88 5.99 8.31 16.91
N PRO A 89 7.24 8.44 17.36
CA PRO A 89 7.65 7.85 18.64
C PRO A 89 7.11 8.71 19.76
N VAL A 90 6.10 8.25 20.40
CA VAL A 90 5.56 8.97 21.55
C VAL A 90 6.02 8.29 22.82
#